data_369059699c8c4e0bef58f91e4d7c1dbf
#
_entry.id   369059699c8c4e0bef58f91e4d7c1dbf
#
_cell.length_a   1.000
_cell.length_b   1.000
_cell.length_c   1.000
_cell.angle_alpha   90.00
_cell.angle_beta   90.00
_cell.angle_gamma   90.00
#
_symmetry.space_group_name_H-M   'P 1'
#
loop_
_entity.id
_entity.type
_entity.pdbx_description
1 polymer ?
#
loop_
_entity_poly.entity_id
_entity_poly.type
_entity_poly.pdbx_seq_one_letter_code
_entity_poly.pdbx_strand_id
1 'polypeptide(L)'
;DHLKQKIFIIVNVKTDHVEVNYRKAEREIEQIKQMLKKAGTYPEFVPAKLGEMVPNMNKEDYMAMVEKGKQYIKAGDIFQVVLSQQFTADYDQSLFNVYRILRTTNPSQYMVLIKNDDVEIAGSSPETLVKISGKEITTMPIAGTRPRGATESEDLRLEEELLADEKEIAEHNMLVD
;
A
#
# COMPACT_ATOMS: atom_id res chain seq x y z
N ASP A 1 11.41 -14.26 2.83
CA ASP A 1 10.34 -15.19 3.21
C ASP A 1 10.29 -15.29 4.74
N HIS A 2 9.32 -14.62 5.34
CA HIS A 2 9.16 -14.58 6.80
C HIS A 2 8.69 -15.93 7.39
N LEU A 3 7.91 -16.69 6.64
CA LEU A 3 7.42 -17.99 7.08
C LEU A 3 8.56 -19.02 7.17
N LYS A 4 9.42 -19.02 6.15
CA LYS A 4 10.56 -19.95 6.09
C LYS A 4 11.82 -19.39 6.76
N GLN A 5 11.78 -18.16 7.25
CA GLN A 5 12.94 -17.45 7.83
C GLN A 5 14.17 -17.48 6.90
N LYS A 6 13.93 -17.25 5.59
CA LYS A 6 14.96 -17.32 4.56
C LYS A 6 15.03 -16.01 3.77
N ILE A 7 16.23 -15.62 3.41
CA ILE A 7 16.52 -14.55 2.47
C ILE A 7 16.98 -15.20 1.16
N PHE A 8 16.35 -14.80 0.04
CA PHE A 8 16.75 -15.20 -1.30
C PHE A 8 17.45 -14.01 -1.95
N ILE A 9 18.66 -14.24 -2.46
CA ILE A 9 19.42 -13.25 -3.23
C ILE A 9 19.38 -13.71 -4.68
N ILE A 10 18.82 -12.90 -5.55
CA ILE A 10 18.64 -13.21 -6.98
C ILE A 10 19.32 -12.11 -7.79
N VAL A 11 20.20 -12.51 -8.70
CA VAL A 11 20.86 -11.62 -9.65
C VAL A 11 20.48 -12.04 -11.06
N ASN A 12 19.90 -11.12 -11.83
CA ASN A 12 19.53 -11.34 -13.21
C ASN A 12 20.70 -11.03 -14.12
N VAL A 13 21.00 -11.91 -15.06
CA VAL A 13 22.09 -11.74 -16.03
C VAL A 13 21.60 -11.97 -17.45
N LYS A 14 22.29 -11.36 -18.42
CA LYS A 14 22.03 -11.62 -19.83
C LYS A 14 22.54 -13.01 -20.19
N THR A 15 21.87 -13.67 -21.14
CA THR A 15 22.21 -15.02 -21.61
C THR A 15 23.30 -15.03 -22.70
N ASP A 16 23.73 -13.87 -23.18
CA ASP A 16 24.94 -13.73 -23.98
C ASP A 16 26.16 -13.94 -23.06
N HIS A 17 27.22 -14.59 -23.56
CA HIS A 17 28.44 -14.87 -22.78
C HIS A 17 28.15 -15.50 -21.38
N VAL A 18 27.34 -16.53 -21.32
CA VAL A 18 26.76 -17.14 -20.11
C VAL A 18 27.80 -17.37 -19.02
N GLU A 19 28.94 -17.97 -19.31
CA GLU A 19 29.98 -18.25 -18.31
C GLU A 19 30.53 -16.99 -17.64
N VAL A 20 30.79 -15.94 -18.43
CA VAL A 20 31.32 -14.67 -17.93
C VAL A 20 30.28 -13.98 -17.05
N ASN A 21 29.04 -13.94 -17.51
CA ASN A 21 27.94 -13.30 -16.79
C ASN A 21 27.58 -14.08 -15.53
N TYR A 22 27.61 -15.42 -15.56
CA TYR A 22 27.42 -16.25 -14.38
C TYR A 22 28.47 -15.96 -13.29
N ARG A 23 29.75 -15.92 -13.64
CA ARG A 23 30.81 -15.57 -12.69
C ARG A 23 30.70 -14.14 -12.12
N LYS A 24 30.13 -13.21 -12.89
CA LYS A 24 29.83 -11.85 -12.39
C LYS A 24 28.69 -11.92 -11.37
N ALA A 25 27.63 -12.66 -11.66
CA ALA A 25 26.50 -12.84 -10.76
C ALA A 25 26.90 -13.51 -9.44
N GLU A 26 27.75 -14.55 -9.50
CA GLU A 26 28.26 -15.18 -8.27
C GLU A 26 29.02 -14.18 -7.37
N ARG A 27 29.86 -13.34 -7.97
CA ARG A 27 30.58 -12.30 -7.20
C ARG A 27 29.63 -11.26 -6.61
N GLU A 28 28.62 -10.84 -7.36
CA GLU A 28 27.63 -9.89 -6.89
C GLU A 28 26.78 -10.48 -5.74
N ILE A 29 26.34 -11.74 -5.85
CA ILE A 29 25.67 -12.45 -4.77
C ILE A 29 26.54 -12.50 -3.52
N GLU A 30 27.84 -12.81 -3.65
CA GLU A 30 28.73 -12.86 -2.49
C GLU A 30 28.95 -11.48 -1.87
N GLN A 31 29.04 -10.42 -2.66
CA GLN A 31 29.08 -9.04 -2.17
C GLN A 31 27.84 -8.68 -1.37
N ILE A 32 26.65 -8.99 -1.89
CA ILE A 32 25.38 -8.77 -1.19
C ILE A 32 25.34 -9.55 0.13
N LYS A 33 25.77 -10.83 0.13
CA LYS A 33 25.89 -11.63 1.35
C LYS A 33 26.81 -10.99 2.40
N GLN A 34 27.93 -10.45 1.99
CA GLN A 34 28.85 -9.76 2.91
C GLN A 34 28.25 -8.45 3.44
N MET A 35 27.53 -7.70 2.60
CA MET A 35 26.80 -6.51 3.04
C MET A 35 25.73 -6.85 4.10
N LEU A 36 24.97 -7.92 3.90
CA LEU A 36 23.94 -8.37 4.85
C LEU A 36 24.52 -8.87 6.19
N LYS A 37 25.76 -9.36 6.19
CA LYS A 37 26.47 -9.80 7.42
C LYS A 37 27.04 -8.63 8.21
N LYS A 38 27.29 -7.50 7.57
CA LYS A 38 27.76 -6.31 8.29
C LYS A 38 26.59 -5.74 9.10
N ALA A 39 26.76 -5.66 10.41
CA ALA A 39 25.82 -4.96 11.25
C ALA A 39 25.76 -3.49 10.81
N GLY A 40 24.63 -3.09 10.24
CA GLY A 40 24.36 -1.69 9.94
C GLY A 40 24.03 -0.95 11.25
N THR A 41 24.52 0.27 11.38
CA THR A 41 23.96 1.20 12.37
C THR A 41 22.60 1.66 11.85
N TYR A 42 21.54 1.34 12.58
CA TYR A 42 20.25 1.93 12.29
C TYR A 42 20.34 3.45 12.56
N PRO A 43 19.82 4.30 11.66
CA PRO A 43 19.72 5.71 11.97
C PRO A 43 18.93 5.87 13.28
N GLU A 44 19.48 6.69 14.17
CA GLU A 44 18.80 7.04 15.42
C GLU A 44 17.42 7.63 15.10
N PHE A 45 16.40 7.26 15.88
CA PHE A 45 15.09 7.86 15.73
C PHE A 45 15.14 9.31 16.22
N VAL A 46 15.17 10.24 15.30
CA VAL A 46 15.03 11.65 15.59
C VAL A 46 13.58 12.03 15.30
N PRO A 47 12.84 12.56 16.29
CA PRO A 47 11.49 13.06 16.04
C PRO A 47 11.54 14.16 14.98
N ALA A 48 10.87 13.92 13.85
CA ALA A 48 10.78 14.91 12.80
C ALA A 48 9.75 15.98 13.17
N LYS A 49 10.04 17.22 12.80
CA LYS A 49 9.02 18.27 12.78
C LYS A 49 8.35 18.21 11.41
N LEU A 50 7.07 17.87 11.41
CA LEU A 50 6.24 18.01 10.23
C LEU A 50 5.83 19.47 10.10
N GLY A 51 6.00 20.08 8.94
CA GLY A 51 5.45 21.37 8.60
C GLY A 51 3.92 21.37 8.60
N GLU A 52 3.33 22.52 8.38
CA GLU A 52 1.89 22.65 8.22
C GLU A 52 1.41 21.86 6.99
N MET A 53 0.34 21.10 7.15
CA MET A 53 -0.28 20.35 6.05
C MET A 53 -1.10 21.30 5.18
N VAL A 54 -0.63 21.53 3.96
CA VAL A 54 -1.28 22.44 3.00
C VAL A 54 -2.03 21.61 1.96
N PRO A 55 -3.36 21.75 1.86
CA PRO A 55 -4.14 21.10 0.83
C PRO A 55 -3.95 21.80 -0.54
N ASN A 56 -4.03 21.04 -1.63
CA ASN A 56 -3.95 21.59 -2.99
C ASN A 56 -5.23 22.31 -3.46
N MET A 57 -6.32 22.18 -2.69
CA MET A 57 -7.60 22.87 -2.94
C MET A 57 -8.29 23.17 -1.62
N ASN A 58 -9.19 24.14 -1.61
CA ASN A 58 -9.99 24.47 -0.44
C ASN A 58 -11.17 23.49 -0.27
N LYS A 59 -11.85 23.57 0.88
CA LYS A 59 -12.97 22.71 1.22
C LYS A 59 -14.15 22.90 0.25
N GLU A 60 -14.44 24.12 -0.12
CA GLU A 60 -15.58 24.51 -0.98
C GLU A 60 -15.42 23.90 -2.37
N ASP A 61 -14.22 23.95 -2.95
CA ASP A 61 -13.91 23.36 -4.26
C ASP A 61 -14.03 21.83 -4.21
N TYR A 62 -13.56 21.19 -3.13
CA TYR A 62 -13.73 19.74 -2.96
C TYR A 62 -15.20 19.35 -2.87
N MET A 63 -16.00 20.09 -2.08
CA MET A 63 -17.44 19.84 -1.97
C MET A 63 -18.17 20.04 -3.31
N ALA A 64 -17.75 21.04 -4.10
CA ALA A 64 -18.31 21.26 -5.45
C ALA A 64 -18.00 20.07 -6.39
N MET A 65 -16.79 19.49 -6.32
CA MET A 65 -16.47 18.25 -7.06
C MET A 65 -17.36 17.08 -6.65
N VAL A 66 -17.63 16.91 -5.35
CA VAL A 66 -18.54 15.86 -4.85
C VAL A 66 -19.94 16.03 -5.44
N GLU A 67 -20.50 17.25 -5.39
CA GLU A 67 -21.84 17.50 -5.94
C GLU A 67 -21.88 17.28 -7.47
N LYS A 68 -20.83 17.63 -8.18
CA LYS A 68 -20.71 17.33 -9.62
C LYS A 68 -20.62 15.82 -9.89
N GLY A 69 -19.86 15.08 -9.11
CA GLY A 69 -19.81 13.61 -9.20
C GLY A 69 -21.17 12.97 -8.99
N LYS A 70 -21.94 13.43 -7.98
CA LYS A 70 -23.31 12.99 -7.73
C LYS A 70 -24.26 13.26 -8.90
N GLN A 71 -24.06 14.37 -9.62
CA GLN A 71 -24.84 14.68 -10.83
C GLN A 71 -24.57 13.69 -11.96
N TYR A 72 -23.31 13.32 -12.20
CA TYR A 72 -22.96 12.30 -13.19
C TYR A 72 -23.52 10.92 -12.84
N ILE A 73 -23.52 10.53 -11.56
CA ILE A 73 -24.16 9.29 -11.11
C ILE A 73 -25.67 9.32 -11.38
N LYS A 74 -26.34 10.44 -11.06
CA LYS A 74 -27.79 10.58 -11.30
C LYS A 74 -28.15 10.59 -12.80
N ALA A 75 -27.25 11.11 -13.63
CA ALA A 75 -27.41 11.11 -15.08
C ALA A 75 -27.17 9.73 -15.73
N GLY A 76 -26.60 8.78 -14.98
CA GLY A 76 -26.23 7.46 -15.49
C GLY A 76 -24.94 7.43 -16.28
N ASP A 77 -24.13 8.49 -16.19
CA ASP A 77 -22.85 8.58 -16.91
C ASP A 77 -21.76 7.71 -16.24
N ILE A 78 -21.82 7.56 -14.90
CA ILE A 78 -20.89 6.77 -14.09
C ILE A 78 -21.64 6.10 -12.95
N PHE A 79 -21.12 4.99 -12.46
CA PHE A 79 -21.59 4.30 -11.25
C PHE A 79 -20.87 4.79 -10.00
N GLN A 80 -19.58 5.07 -10.11
CA GLN A 80 -18.71 5.48 -9.01
C GLN A 80 -17.67 6.48 -9.52
N VAL A 81 -17.20 7.33 -8.62
CA VAL A 81 -16.02 8.18 -8.83
C VAL A 81 -15.27 8.32 -7.51
N VAL A 82 -13.95 8.13 -7.56
CA VAL A 82 -13.06 8.37 -6.43
C VAL A 82 -12.43 9.75 -6.60
N LEU A 83 -12.83 10.68 -5.74
CA LEU A 83 -12.28 12.04 -5.70
C LEU A 83 -11.10 12.04 -4.71
N SER A 84 -10.03 12.74 -5.08
CA SER A 84 -8.82 12.81 -4.26
C SER A 84 -8.41 14.25 -3.98
N GLN A 85 -7.71 14.42 -2.88
CA GLN A 85 -7.07 15.67 -2.48
C GLN A 85 -5.63 15.37 -2.09
N GLN A 86 -4.71 16.24 -2.48
CA GLN A 86 -3.31 16.17 -2.07
C GLN A 86 -3.06 17.12 -0.91
N PHE A 87 -2.36 16.63 0.10
CA PHE A 87 -1.79 17.45 1.17
C PHE A 87 -0.27 17.43 1.05
N THR A 88 0.35 18.58 1.21
CA THR A 88 1.81 18.72 1.21
C THR A 88 2.27 19.31 2.53
N ALA A 89 3.42 18.89 2.99
CA ALA A 89 4.08 19.45 4.16
C ALA A 89 5.60 19.38 3.98
N ASP A 90 6.33 20.31 4.56
CA ASP A 90 7.79 20.23 4.60
C ASP A 90 8.24 19.09 5.52
N TYR A 91 9.09 18.24 5.01
CA TYR A 91 9.68 17.12 5.73
C TYR A 91 11.09 16.85 5.21
N ASP A 92 12.07 16.97 6.08
CA ASP A 92 13.51 16.96 5.74
C ASP A 92 14.23 15.66 6.08
N GLN A 93 13.48 14.61 6.47
CA GLN A 93 14.04 13.32 6.85
C GLN A 93 13.59 12.19 5.92
N SER A 94 14.29 11.06 6.00
CA SER A 94 13.88 9.85 5.29
C SER A 94 12.55 9.30 5.81
N LEU A 95 11.72 8.82 4.89
CA LEU A 95 10.46 8.14 5.23
C LEU A 95 10.67 6.79 5.95
N PHE A 96 11.91 6.33 6.12
CA PHE A 96 12.20 5.06 6.79
C PHE A 96 11.61 4.99 8.20
N ASN A 97 11.75 6.06 8.99
CA ASN A 97 11.19 6.10 10.35
C ASN A 97 9.65 6.19 10.33
N VAL A 98 9.08 6.93 9.38
CA VAL A 98 7.63 6.97 9.15
C VAL A 98 7.10 5.56 8.84
N TYR A 99 7.77 4.84 7.93
CA TYR A 99 7.43 3.47 7.61
C TYR A 99 7.51 2.52 8.81
N ARG A 100 8.53 2.66 9.67
CA ARG A 100 8.67 1.85 10.90
C ARG A 100 7.49 2.05 11.84
N ILE A 101 7.02 3.28 11.99
CA ILE A 101 5.82 3.58 12.79
C ILE A 101 4.57 3.02 12.09
N LEU A 102 4.41 3.29 10.81
CA LEU A 102 3.26 2.83 10.02
C LEU A 102 3.06 1.32 10.11
N ARG A 103 4.13 0.53 10.08
CA ARG A 103 4.09 -0.93 10.25
C ARG A 103 3.47 -1.38 11.57
N THR A 104 3.58 -0.60 12.60
CA THR A 104 3.11 -0.96 13.95
C THR A 104 1.74 -0.39 14.26
N THR A 105 1.42 0.78 13.69
CA THR A 105 0.17 1.48 13.96
C THR A 105 -0.95 1.12 12.98
N ASN A 106 -0.60 0.85 11.73
CA ASN A 106 -1.55 0.50 10.68
C ASN A 106 -0.98 -0.58 9.73
N PRO A 107 -0.75 -1.80 10.24
CA PRO A 107 -0.24 -2.90 9.42
C PRO A 107 -1.27 -3.34 8.39
N SER A 108 -0.80 -3.75 7.21
CA SER A 108 -1.64 -4.31 6.14
C SER A 108 -0.92 -5.46 5.42
N GLN A 109 -1.61 -6.10 4.48
CA GLN A 109 -1.04 -7.19 3.68
C GLN A 109 0.13 -6.70 2.80
N TYR A 110 0.07 -5.45 2.33
CA TYR A 110 1.08 -4.87 1.46
C TYR A 110 1.72 -3.65 2.13
N MET A 111 2.86 -3.88 2.75
CA MET A 111 3.67 -2.83 3.34
C MET A 111 4.78 -2.47 2.38
N VAL A 112 4.86 -1.20 1.98
CA VAL A 112 5.75 -0.72 0.93
C VAL A 112 6.67 0.37 1.46
N LEU A 113 7.97 0.20 1.25
CA LEU A 113 8.97 1.25 1.36
C LEU A 113 9.85 1.20 0.12
N ILE A 114 9.73 2.19 -0.72
CA ILE A 114 10.56 2.35 -1.92
C ILE A 114 11.42 3.60 -1.72
N LYS A 115 12.71 3.43 -1.93
CA LYS A 115 13.67 4.53 -1.92
C LYS A 115 14.44 4.52 -3.24
N ASN A 116 14.34 5.61 -3.97
CA ASN A 116 15.13 5.91 -5.15
C ASN A 116 15.83 7.25 -4.92
N ASP A 117 16.74 7.64 -5.82
CA ASP A 117 17.64 8.79 -5.62
C ASP A 117 16.93 10.05 -5.12
N ASP A 118 15.79 10.40 -5.74
CA ASP A 118 15.07 11.65 -5.46
C ASP A 118 13.68 11.44 -4.84
N VAL A 119 13.24 10.19 -4.66
CA VAL A 119 11.88 9.87 -4.21
C VAL A 119 11.89 8.77 -3.18
N GLU A 120 11.20 8.99 -2.08
CA GLU A 120 10.85 7.95 -1.12
C GLU A 120 9.34 7.78 -1.06
N ILE A 121 8.87 6.53 -1.02
CA ILE A 121 7.45 6.18 -0.89
C ILE A 121 7.30 5.23 0.29
N ALA A 122 6.44 5.56 1.24
CA ALA A 122 6.03 4.66 2.32
C ALA A 122 4.52 4.46 2.25
N GLY A 123 4.07 3.21 2.34
CA GLY A 123 2.67 2.89 2.21
C GLY A 123 2.26 1.62 2.96
N SER A 124 0.97 1.57 3.28
CA SER A 124 0.27 0.41 3.82
C SER A 124 -1.01 0.24 3.00
N SER A 125 -1.11 -0.83 2.22
CA SER A 125 -2.27 -1.11 1.38
C SER A 125 -2.95 -2.40 1.82
N PRO A 126 -4.26 -2.38 2.10
CA PRO A 126 -5.00 -3.58 2.48
C PRO A 126 -5.47 -4.40 1.29
N GLU A 127 -5.48 -3.84 0.10
CA GLU A 127 -6.21 -4.37 -1.05
C GLU A 127 -5.29 -4.91 -2.13
N THR A 128 -5.67 -6.06 -2.69
CA THR A 128 -5.00 -6.69 -3.83
C THR A 128 -5.65 -6.20 -5.12
N LEU A 129 -4.95 -5.40 -5.91
CA LEU A 129 -5.41 -5.02 -7.23
C LEU A 129 -5.50 -6.25 -8.14
N VAL A 130 -4.38 -6.95 -8.30
CA VAL A 130 -4.31 -8.22 -9.06
C VAL A 130 -3.13 -9.05 -8.57
N LYS A 131 -3.35 -10.34 -8.40
CA LYS A 131 -2.32 -11.33 -8.07
C LYS A 131 -2.28 -12.41 -9.14
N ILE A 132 -1.10 -12.70 -9.65
CA ILE A 132 -0.87 -13.79 -10.62
C ILE A 132 -0.02 -14.86 -9.94
N SER A 133 -0.50 -16.10 -9.93
CA SER A 133 0.20 -17.26 -9.39
C SER A 133 0.13 -18.42 -10.39
N GLY A 134 1.23 -18.63 -11.12
CA GLY A 134 1.23 -19.57 -12.22
C GLY A 134 0.28 -19.14 -13.35
N LYS A 135 -0.83 -19.84 -13.50
CA LYS A 135 -1.89 -19.52 -14.48
C LYS A 135 -3.16 -18.92 -13.84
N GLU A 136 -3.16 -18.81 -12.53
CA GLU A 136 -4.26 -18.20 -11.78
C GLU A 136 -4.10 -16.69 -11.68
N ILE A 137 -5.18 -15.98 -11.98
CA ILE A 137 -5.29 -14.52 -11.77
C ILE A 137 -6.38 -14.32 -10.72
N THR A 138 -6.04 -13.61 -9.66
CA THR A 138 -6.95 -13.35 -8.55
C THR A 138 -7.07 -11.84 -8.35
N THR A 139 -8.30 -11.35 -8.20
CA THR A 139 -8.63 -10.02 -7.70
C THR A 139 -9.40 -10.16 -6.40
N MET A 140 -9.30 -9.18 -5.50
CA MET A 140 -10.01 -9.19 -4.22
C MET A 140 -10.57 -7.79 -3.96
N PRO A 141 -11.64 -7.39 -4.66
CA PRO A 141 -12.28 -6.11 -4.40
C PRO A 141 -12.88 -6.11 -2.99
N ILE A 142 -12.71 -5.02 -2.27
CA ILE A 142 -13.24 -4.81 -0.93
C ILE A 142 -14.13 -3.57 -0.97
N ALA A 143 -15.37 -3.72 -0.56
CA ALA A 143 -16.29 -2.61 -0.35
C ALA A 143 -17.09 -2.84 0.93
N GLY A 144 -17.42 -1.74 1.59
CA GLY A 144 -18.11 -1.77 2.86
C GLY A 144 -17.23 -2.09 4.07
N THR A 145 -17.39 -1.36 5.14
CA THR A 145 -16.63 -1.58 6.37
C THR A 145 -17.49 -1.32 7.61
N ARG A 146 -17.18 -2.05 8.68
CA ARG A 146 -17.67 -1.78 10.03
C ARG A 146 -16.47 -1.82 10.99
N PRO A 147 -16.50 -1.03 12.08
CA PRO A 147 -15.49 -1.16 13.12
C PRO A 147 -15.55 -2.56 13.75
N ARG A 148 -14.44 -3.01 14.33
CA ARG A 148 -14.45 -4.25 15.12
C ARG A 148 -15.25 -4.05 16.41
N GLY A 149 -16.02 -5.04 16.79
CA GLY A 149 -16.74 -5.05 18.05
C GLY A 149 -15.79 -5.12 19.25
N ALA A 150 -16.16 -4.48 20.36
CA ALA A 150 -15.42 -4.58 21.62
C ALA A 150 -15.56 -5.97 22.27
N THR A 151 -16.61 -6.72 21.92
CA THR A 151 -16.88 -8.10 22.33
C THR A 151 -17.18 -8.97 21.11
N GLU A 152 -17.03 -10.27 21.24
CA GLU A 152 -17.36 -11.22 20.17
C GLU A 152 -18.82 -11.11 19.70
N SER A 153 -19.75 -10.95 20.63
CA SER A 153 -21.18 -10.79 20.29
C SER A 153 -21.47 -9.48 19.54
N GLU A 154 -20.77 -8.40 19.87
CA GLU A 154 -20.88 -7.15 19.16
C GLU A 154 -20.26 -7.26 17.75
N ASP A 155 -19.13 -7.93 17.63
CA ASP A 155 -18.44 -8.15 16.37
C ASP A 155 -19.31 -8.96 15.38
N LEU A 156 -19.93 -10.03 15.84
CA LEU A 156 -20.90 -10.81 15.04
C LEU A 156 -22.11 -9.98 14.62
N ARG A 157 -22.64 -9.14 15.49
CA ARG A 157 -23.75 -8.25 15.13
C ARG A 157 -23.36 -7.23 14.06
N LEU A 158 -22.14 -6.67 14.15
CA LEU A 158 -21.63 -5.73 13.15
C LEU A 158 -21.37 -6.42 11.81
N GLU A 159 -20.93 -7.67 11.81
CA GLU A 159 -20.79 -8.49 10.61
C GLU A 159 -22.17 -8.74 9.96
N GLU A 160 -23.17 -9.17 10.73
CA GLU A 160 -24.55 -9.36 10.24
C GLU A 160 -25.12 -8.06 9.67
N GLU A 161 -24.91 -6.93 10.34
CA GLU A 161 -25.33 -5.61 9.88
C GLU A 161 -24.68 -5.24 8.53
N LEU A 162 -23.37 -5.47 8.39
CA LEU A 162 -22.67 -5.21 7.15
C LEU A 162 -23.18 -6.07 5.99
N LEU A 163 -23.40 -7.36 6.25
CA LEU A 163 -23.90 -8.32 5.26
C LEU A 163 -25.37 -8.09 4.88
N ALA A 164 -26.12 -7.33 5.69
CA ALA A 164 -27.52 -6.98 5.42
C ALA A 164 -27.68 -5.57 4.82
N ASP A 165 -26.59 -4.78 4.73
CA ASP A 165 -26.65 -3.41 4.22
C ASP A 165 -26.72 -3.42 2.68
N GLU A 166 -27.90 -3.09 2.14
CA GLU A 166 -28.15 -3.11 0.69
C GLU A 166 -27.21 -2.18 -0.10
N LYS A 167 -26.81 -1.04 0.47
CA LYS A 167 -25.89 -0.09 -0.16
C LYS A 167 -24.51 -0.70 -0.28
N GLU A 168 -23.98 -1.27 0.80
CA GLU A 168 -22.66 -1.87 0.84
C GLU A 168 -22.57 -3.10 -0.08
N ILE A 169 -23.65 -3.91 -0.12
CA ILE A 169 -23.76 -5.05 -1.06
C ILE A 169 -23.78 -4.56 -2.51
N ALA A 170 -24.54 -3.50 -2.83
CA ALA A 170 -24.60 -2.96 -4.18
C ALA A 170 -23.24 -2.43 -4.65
N GLU A 171 -22.51 -1.74 -3.76
CA GLU A 171 -21.15 -1.26 -4.04
C GLU A 171 -20.18 -2.44 -4.29
N HIS A 172 -20.23 -3.47 -3.45
CA HIS A 172 -19.41 -4.66 -3.62
C HIS A 172 -19.69 -5.37 -4.95
N ASN A 173 -20.94 -5.59 -5.29
CA ASN A 173 -21.35 -6.22 -6.53
C ASN A 173 -20.87 -5.42 -7.75
N MET A 174 -20.95 -4.08 -7.70
CA MET A 174 -20.45 -3.22 -8.77
C MET A 174 -18.93 -3.34 -8.97
N LEU A 175 -18.16 -3.58 -7.89
CA LEU A 175 -16.71 -3.79 -7.98
C LEU A 175 -16.34 -5.19 -8.51
N VAL A 176 -17.19 -6.20 -8.27
CA VAL A 176 -16.95 -7.59 -8.70
C VAL A 176 -17.32 -7.78 -10.18
N ASP A 177 -18.33 -7.07 -10.68
CA ASP A 177 -18.90 -7.19 -12.01
C ASP A 177 -17.99 -6.56 -13.07
#